data_de678a454dd961b00d834b65d4629c33
#
_entry.id   de678a454dd961b00d834b65d4629c33
#
_cell.length_a   1.000
_cell.length_b   1.000
_cell.length_c   1.000
_cell.angle_alpha   90.00
_cell.angle_beta   90.00
_cell.angle_gamma   90.00
#
_symmetry.space_group_name_H-M   'P 1'
#
loop_
_entity.id
_entity.type
_entity.pdbx_description
1 polymer ?
#
loop_
_entity_poly.entity_id
_entity_poly.type
_entity_poly.pdbx_seq_one_letter_code
_entity_poly.pdbx_strand_id
1 'polypeptide(L)'
;MKTGKTHGYVLTFRCINCGRHEVFADYATEKVEPEDRIRGRIYEVTCYSCGWSGEACGQSAIRISRTDLRPRGARWQSSGS
;
A
#
# COMPACT_ATOMS: atom_id res chain seq x y z
N MET A 1 -5.03 -25.25 -4.81
CA MET A 1 -5.00 -24.66 -4.73
C MET A 1 -4.56 -23.71 -4.66
N LYS A 2 -4.57 -23.19 -4.70
CA LYS A 2 -4.23 -22.25 -4.69
C LYS A 2 -3.81 -21.74 -3.81
N THR A 3 -3.14 -21.34 -3.79
CA THR A 3 -2.59 -21.08 -2.77
C THR A 3 -2.86 -19.91 -2.14
N GLY A 4 -3.46 -19.16 -2.25
CA GLY A 4 -3.77 -18.01 -1.54
C GLY A 4 -2.80 -16.88 -1.60
N LYS A 5 -1.85 -16.97 -2.46
CA LYS A 5 -1.00 -15.87 -2.61
C LYS A 5 -1.69 -14.79 -3.36
N THR A 6 -1.60 -13.56 -2.93
CA THR A 6 -2.22 -12.41 -3.56
C THR A 6 -1.15 -11.43 -3.95
N HIS A 7 -1.31 -10.85 -5.13
CA HIS A 7 -0.42 -9.78 -5.54
C HIS A 7 -0.93 -8.47 -4.98
N GLY A 8 -0.03 -7.60 -4.68
CA GLY A 8 -0.41 -6.31 -4.15
C GLY A 8 0.57 -5.24 -4.54
N TYR A 9 0.24 -4.04 -4.16
CA TYR A 9 1.08 -2.90 -4.44
C TYR A 9 1.19 -2.08 -3.17
N VAL A 10 2.37 -1.51 -2.98
CA VAL A 10 2.59 -0.58 -1.89
C VAL A 10 2.89 0.76 -2.53
N LEU A 11 2.09 1.75 -2.20
CA LEU A 11 2.25 3.08 -2.75
C LEU A 11 2.85 3.97 -1.68
N THR A 12 3.87 4.72 -2.03
CA THR A 12 4.54 5.62 -1.11
C THR A 12 4.22 7.04 -1.51
N PHE A 13 3.87 7.85 -0.51
CA PHE A 13 3.50 9.22 -0.74
C PHE A 13 4.29 10.13 0.18
N ARG A 14 4.29 11.40 -0.13
CA ARG A 14 4.88 12.38 0.75
C ARG A 14 3.81 12.87 1.71
N CYS A 15 4.14 12.95 2.99
CA CYS A 15 3.19 13.40 3.98
C CYS A 15 3.01 14.90 3.89
N ILE A 16 1.76 15.35 3.84
CA ILE A 16 1.48 16.78 3.77
C ILE A 16 1.61 17.42 5.13
N ASN A 17 1.67 16.63 6.18
CA ASN A 17 1.75 17.15 7.53
C ASN A 17 3.22 17.31 7.97
N CYS A 18 4.04 16.31 7.79
CA CYS A 18 5.43 16.39 8.23
C CYS A 18 6.44 16.45 7.10
N GLY A 19 6.01 16.24 5.87
CA GLY A 19 6.90 16.34 4.71
C GLY A 19 7.76 15.13 4.44
N ARG A 20 7.68 14.10 5.25
CA ARG A 20 8.50 12.91 5.04
C ARG A 20 7.83 11.96 4.07
N HIS A 21 8.63 11.09 3.48
CA HIS A 21 8.10 10.11 2.54
C HIS A 21 7.77 8.83 3.29
N GLU A 22 6.92 8.93 4.31
CA GLU A 22 6.57 7.82 5.16
C GLU A 22 5.08 7.52 5.12
N VAL A 23 4.39 7.97 4.09
CA VAL A 23 2.96 7.71 3.94
C VAL A 23 2.80 6.54 2.99
N PHE A 24 2.07 5.54 3.43
CA PHE A 24 1.93 4.31 2.64
C PHE A 24 0.48 3.91 2.51
N ALA A 25 0.18 3.27 1.41
CA ALA A 25 -1.10 2.62 1.17
C ALA A 25 -0.84 1.25 0.59
N ASP A 26 -1.55 0.26 1.10
CA ASP A 26 -1.46 -1.09 0.57
C ASP A 26 -2.70 -1.37 -0.26
N TYR A 27 -2.50 -1.99 -1.38
CA TYR A 27 -3.61 -2.33 -2.26
C TYR A 27 -3.41 -3.75 -2.78
N ALA A 28 -4.32 -4.63 -2.48
CA ALA A 28 -4.22 -6.02 -2.89
C ALA A 28 -5.12 -6.27 -4.08
N THR A 29 -4.65 -7.07 -5.01
CA THR A 29 -5.44 -7.43 -6.15
C THR A 29 -5.04 -8.82 -6.60
N GLU A 30 -5.97 -9.54 -7.18
CA GLU A 30 -5.67 -10.84 -7.71
C GLU A 30 -5.16 -10.75 -9.13
N LYS A 31 -5.14 -9.59 -9.73
CA LYS A 31 -4.70 -9.43 -11.10
C LYS A 31 -3.62 -8.39 -11.16
N VAL A 32 -2.76 -8.51 -12.14
CA VAL A 32 -1.79 -7.47 -12.41
C VAL A 32 -2.52 -6.31 -13.05
N GLU A 33 -2.38 -5.13 -12.50
CA GLU A 33 -3.05 -3.97 -13.04
C GLU A 33 -2.03 -2.98 -13.58
N PRO A 34 -2.37 -2.27 -14.63
CA PRO A 34 -1.47 -1.26 -15.16
C PRO A 34 -1.33 -0.11 -14.18
N GLU A 35 -0.18 0.50 -14.20
CA GLU A 35 0.11 1.58 -13.26
C GLU A 35 -0.87 2.73 -13.44
N ASP A 36 -1.33 3.00 -14.66
CA ASP A 36 -2.29 4.07 -14.87
C ASP A 36 -3.56 3.85 -14.09
N ARG A 37 -4.00 2.60 -13.99
CA ARG A 37 -5.22 2.32 -13.25
C ARG A 37 -4.99 2.49 -11.76
N ILE A 38 -3.83 2.09 -11.28
CA ILE A 38 -3.51 2.26 -9.88
C ILE A 38 -3.44 3.73 -9.53
N ARG A 39 -2.83 4.53 -10.39
CA ARG A 39 -2.69 5.96 -10.11
C ARG A 39 -4.02 6.69 -10.15
N GLY A 40 -5.03 6.12 -10.77
CA GLY A 40 -6.34 6.76 -10.85
C GLY A 40 -7.24 6.49 -9.65
N ARG A 41 -6.76 5.79 -8.64
CA ARG A 41 -7.61 5.44 -7.50
C ARG A 41 -7.29 6.27 -6.29
N ILE A 42 -8.23 6.32 -5.36
CA ILE A 42 -8.06 6.99 -4.09
C ILE A 42 -7.81 5.93 -3.05
N TYR A 43 -6.81 6.14 -2.21
CA TYR A 43 -6.43 5.17 -1.20
C TYR A 43 -6.43 5.83 0.17
N GLU A 44 -6.72 5.04 1.19
CA GLU A 44 -6.54 5.47 2.55
C GLU A 44 -5.08 5.31 2.89
N VAL A 45 -4.47 6.35 3.42
CA VAL A 45 -3.04 6.36 3.66
C VAL A 45 -2.75 6.79 5.08
N THR A 46 -1.61 6.37 5.59
CA THR A 46 -1.18 6.73 6.93
C THR A 46 0.30 7.06 6.89
N CYS A 47 0.68 8.12 7.57
CA CYS A 47 2.08 8.47 7.73
C CYS A 47 2.62 7.75 8.95
N TYR A 48 3.65 6.95 8.75
CA TYR A 48 4.23 6.18 9.84
C TYR A 48 5.23 7.00 10.64
N SER A 49 5.48 8.22 10.23
CA SER A 49 6.39 9.08 10.94
C SER A 49 5.65 9.97 11.95
N CYS A 50 4.57 10.61 11.52
CA CYS A 50 3.87 11.53 12.38
C CYS A 50 2.47 11.08 12.77
N GLY A 51 1.99 9.98 12.19
CA GLY A 51 0.68 9.46 12.52
C GLY A 51 -0.47 10.08 11.75
N TRP A 52 -0.18 10.97 10.81
CA TRP A 52 -1.23 11.56 10.00
C TRP A 52 -1.91 10.49 9.14
N SER A 53 -3.21 10.58 9.01
CA SER A 53 -3.92 9.67 8.11
C SER A 53 -4.93 10.47 7.31
N GLY A 54 -5.27 9.95 6.16
CA GLY A 54 -6.22 10.62 5.28
C GLY A 54 -6.34 9.84 4.00
N GLU A 55 -6.65 10.54 2.91
CA GLU A 55 -6.81 9.92 1.61
C GLU A 55 -5.86 10.58 0.64
N ALA A 56 -5.37 9.79 -0.30
CA ALA A 56 -4.49 10.30 -1.34
C ALA A 56 -4.79 9.59 -2.64
N CYS A 57 -4.69 10.31 -3.73
CA CYS A 57 -4.87 9.72 -5.04
C CYS A 57 -3.55 9.05 -5.44
N GLY A 58 -3.65 7.87 -6.03
CA GLY A 58 -2.46 7.18 -6.51
C GLY A 58 -1.64 8.01 -7.47
N GLN A 59 -2.26 9.01 -8.09
CA GLN A 59 -1.53 9.90 -8.96
C GLN A 59 -0.45 10.67 -8.21
N SER A 60 -0.63 10.89 -6.91
CA SER A 60 0.36 11.59 -6.11
C SER A 60 1.43 10.67 -5.56
N ALA A 61 1.36 9.39 -5.82
CA ALA A 61 2.34 8.47 -5.30
C ALA A 61 3.71 8.76 -5.90
N ILE A 62 4.71 8.82 -5.07
CA ILE A 62 6.07 9.04 -5.54
C ILE A 62 6.73 7.71 -5.87
N ARG A 63 6.12 6.61 -5.44
CA ARG A 63 6.66 5.30 -5.73
C ARG A 63 5.55 4.28 -5.63
N ILE A 64 5.52 3.34 -6.55
CA ILE A 64 4.58 2.23 -6.53
C ILE A 64 5.41 0.97 -6.66
N SER A 65 5.32 0.10 -5.68
CA SER A 65 6.07 -1.16 -5.68
C SER A 65 5.10 -2.32 -5.65
N ARG A 66 5.34 -3.29 -6.51
CA ARG A 66 4.52 -4.48 -6.52
C ARG A 66 5.14 -5.51 -5.59
N THR A 67 4.32 -6.21 -4.86
CA THR A 67 4.81 -7.23 -3.97
C THR A 67 3.78 -8.35 -3.91
N ASP A 68 4.21 -9.52 -3.50
CA ASP A 68 3.31 -10.64 -3.28
C ASP A 68 2.88 -10.59 -1.82
N LEU A 69 1.58 -10.65 -1.61
CA LEU A 69 1.04 -10.61 -0.27
C LEU A 69 0.65 -12.01 0.15
N ARG A 70 0.80 -12.30 1.40
CA ARG A 70 0.43 -13.59 1.90
C ARG A 70 -0.98 -13.56 2.41
N PRO A 71 -1.62 -14.70 2.51
CA PRO A 71 -2.96 -14.75 3.05
C PRO A 71 -2.97 -14.17 4.45
N ARG A 72 -4.14 -13.64 4.80
CA ARG A 72 -4.26 -13.11 6.06
C ARG A 72 -4.10 -14.14 7.09
N GLY A 73 -3.62 -13.87 8.17
CA GLY A 73 -3.38 -14.87 9.16
C GLY A 73 -2.06 -15.53 9.00
N ALA A 74 -1.40 -15.28 7.97
CA ALA A 74 -0.10 -15.83 7.86
C ALA A 74 0.66 -15.26 8.98
N ARG A 75 1.46 -15.91 9.42
CA ARG A 75 2.10 -15.61 10.42
C ARG A 75 2.77 -14.45 10.59
N TRP A 76 2.89 -13.76 9.71
CA TRP A 76 3.73 -12.69 9.96
C TRP A 76 3.23 -11.80 11.05
N GLN A 77 2.03 -11.91 11.33
CA GLN A 77 1.59 -11.19 12.29
C GLN A 77 2.00 -11.67 13.51
N SER A 78 2.25 -12.77 13.52
CA SER A 78 2.54 -13.20 14.70
C SER A 78 3.72 -12.61 15.12
N SER A 79 4.25 -12.04 14.42
CA SER A 79 5.28 -11.64 14.90
C SER A 79 5.11 -10.89 15.86
N GLY A 80 4.56 -10.65 16.00
CA GLY A 80 4.57 -10.03 16.90
C GLY A 80 4.52 -10.39 17.84
N SER A 81 4.30 -10.63 17.58
CA SER A 81 4.30 -10.87 18.23
C SER A 81 4.66 -11.22 18.45
#